data_c500708180dae348c8473b0cab03c120
#
_entry.id   c500708180dae348c8473b0cab03c120
#
_cell.length_a   1.000
_cell.length_b   1.000
_cell.length_c   1.000
_cell.angle_alpha   90.00
_cell.angle_beta   90.00
_cell.angle_gamma   90.00
#
_symmetry.space_group_name_H-M   'P 1'
#
loop_
_entity.id
_entity.type
_entity.pdbx_description
1 polymer ?
#
loop_
_entity_poly.entity_id
_entity_poly.type
_entity_poly.pdbx_seq_one_letter_code
_entity_poly.pdbx_strand_id
1 'polypeptide(L)'
;MSKVTVVGAGNVGATCANVLAFNEVADEVVMLDVKEGVSEGKAMDMMQTAQLLGFDTTVVGCTNDYEKTANSDVVVITSGIPRKPGMTREELIGVNAGIVKSVAQNILKYSPNAILVVISNPMDTMTYLSLKSLGLPKNRIIGMGGALDSSRFKYFLSQALGCNANEVEGMVIGGHGDTTMIPLTRFATYKGMPVANFISAEKLEEVAAATMVGGATLTKLLGTSAWYAPGAAGAFVVESILHDQKKMIPCSVYLEGEYGESDICIGVPVILGKNGIEKIVELDLNADEKAKFAASAKAVHGTNAALKEVGAL
;
A
#
# COMPACT_ATOMS: atom_id res chain seq x y z
N MET A 1 19.97 -6.64 13.47
CA MET A 1 20.01 -5.46 12.61
C MET A 1 18.87 -5.60 11.64
N SER A 2 17.85 -4.77 11.75
CA SER A 2 16.67 -4.81 10.90
C SER A 2 16.96 -4.13 9.56
N LYS A 3 16.46 -4.70 8.47
CA LYS A 3 16.73 -4.21 7.12
C LYS A 3 15.47 -4.16 6.27
N VAL A 4 15.28 -3.04 5.61
CA VAL A 4 14.20 -2.84 4.64
C VAL A 4 14.79 -2.53 3.27
N THR A 5 14.29 -3.20 2.24
CA THR A 5 14.57 -2.79 0.86
C THR A 5 13.35 -2.12 0.23
N VAL A 6 13.56 -0.97 -0.39
CA VAL A 6 12.56 -0.27 -1.22
C VAL A 6 12.98 -0.39 -2.68
N VAL A 7 12.20 -1.13 -3.48
CA VAL A 7 12.48 -1.32 -4.91
C VAL A 7 11.66 -0.33 -5.72
N GLY A 8 12.38 0.52 -6.44
CA GLY A 8 11.87 1.69 -7.14
C GLY A 8 12.19 2.97 -6.38
N ALA A 9 13.19 3.73 -6.86
CA ALA A 9 13.60 5.02 -6.28
C ALA A 9 12.85 6.21 -6.90
N GLY A 10 11.62 5.98 -7.39
CA GLY A 10 10.71 7.05 -7.80
C GLY A 10 10.25 7.89 -6.61
N ASN A 11 9.29 8.79 -6.83
CA ASN A 11 8.82 9.68 -5.76
C ASN A 11 8.21 8.91 -4.57
N VAL A 12 7.41 7.88 -4.82
CA VAL A 12 6.78 7.06 -3.76
C VAL A 12 7.84 6.28 -2.98
N GLY A 13 8.75 5.58 -3.68
CA GLY A 13 9.79 4.79 -3.01
C GLY A 13 10.75 5.66 -2.22
N ALA A 14 11.19 6.79 -2.77
CA ALA A 14 12.05 7.72 -2.06
C ALA A 14 11.37 8.32 -0.82
N THR A 15 10.06 8.65 -0.91
CA THR A 15 9.29 9.11 0.25
C THR A 15 9.18 8.00 1.30
N CYS A 16 8.92 6.76 0.89
CA CYS A 16 8.86 5.62 1.81
C CYS A 16 10.21 5.44 2.53
N ALA A 17 11.32 5.41 1.80
CA ALA A 17 12.66 5.30 2.37
C ALA A 17 12.98 6.43 3.35
N ASN A 18 12.64 7.66 2.98
CA ASN A 18 12.86 8.84 3.85
C ASN A 18 12.05 8.75 5.15
N VAL A 19 10.77 8.35 5.08
CA VAL A 19 9.92 8.20 6.27
C VAL A 19 10.43 7.06 7.16
N LEU A 20 10.86 5.94 6.56
CA LEU A 20 11.47 4.83 7.30
C LEU A 20 12.74 5.25 8.05
N ALA A 21 13.61 6.03 7.38
CA ALA A 21 14.85 6.52 7.97
C ALA A 21 14.58 7.54 9.08
N PHE A 22 13.78 8.56 8.81
CA PHE A 22 13.47 9.62 9.76
C PHE A 22 12.79 9.10 11.04
N ASN A 23 11.93 8.09 10.91
CA ASN A 23 11.27 7.47 12.06
C ASN A 23 12.08 6.31 12.67
N GLU A 24 13.29 6.05 12.19
CA GLU A 24 14.16 4.97 12.67
C GLU A 24 13.46 3.60 12.73
N VAL A 25 12.66 3.31 11.68
CA VAL A 25 11.86 2.07 11.60
C VAL A 25 12.75 0.84 11.40
N ALA A 26 13.90 1.02 10.76
CA ALA A 26 14.89 -0.04 10.53
C ALA A 26 16.31 0.50 10.72
N ASP A 27 17.26 -0.38 11.01
CA ASP A 27 18.68 -0.03 11.12
C ASP A 27 19.27 0.34 9.74
N GLU A 28 18.81 -0.34 8.68
CA GLU A 28 19.26 -0.12 7.31
C GLU A 28 18.06 -0.08 6.34
N VAL A 29 18.06 0.92 5.46
CA VAL A 29 17.12 1.04 4.33
C VAL A 29 17.91 1.03 3.03
N VAL A 30 17.67 0.02 2.18
CA VAL A 30 18.26 -0.08 0.84
C VAL A 30 17.26 0.40 -0.20
N MET A 31 17.64 1.37 -1.02
CA MET A 31 16.88 1.77 -2.21
C MET A 31 17.51 1.15 -3.46
N LEU A 32 16.74 0.34 -4.18
CA LEU A 32 17.15 -0.27 -5.45
C LEU A 32 16.37 0.33 -6.62
N ASP A 33 17.07 0.73 -7.67
CA ASP A 33 16.44 1.16 -8.93
C ASP A 33 17.22 0.61 -10.13
N VAL A 34 16.57 0.59 -11.29
CA VAL A 34 17.22 0.24 -12.56
C VAL A 34 17.91 1.43 -13.22
N LYS A 35 17.53 2.65 -12.85
CA LYS A 35 18.07 3.88 -13.40
C LYS A 35 19.35 4.26 -12.65
N GLU A 36 20.45 4.24 -13.38
CA GLU A 36 21.80 4.52 -12.85
C GLU A 36 21.86 5.83 -12.06
N GLY A 37 22.43 5.76 -10.86
CA GLY A 37 22.73 6.89 -9.98
C GLY A 37 21.52 7.49 -9.26
N VAL A 38 20.27 7.11 -9.60
CA VAL A 38 19.09 7.74 -8.99
C VAL A 38 18.92 7.35 -7.53
N SER A 39 19.03 6.08 -7.22
CA SER A 39 18.93 5.58 -5.85
C SER A 39 20.11 6.03 -4.99
N GLU A 40 21.31 6.00 -5.54
CA GLU A 40 22.54 6.45 -4.86
C GLU A 40 22.47 7.93 -4.52
N GLY A 41 22.07 8.77 -5.50
CA GLY A 41 21.92 10.20 -5.29
C GLY A 41 20.87 10.55 -4.23
N LYS A 42 19.72 9.90 -4.28
CA LYS A 42 18.66 10.11 -3.27
C LYS A 42 19.04 9.60 -1.89
N ALA A 43 19.72 8.46 -1.80
CA ALA A 43 20.23 7.95 -0.54
C ALA A 43 21.25 8.91 0.09
N MET A 44 22.17 9.41 -0.71
CA MET A 44 23.16 10.40 -0.27
C MET A 44 22.48 11.69 0.23
N ASP A 45 21.49 12.20 -0.49
CA ASP A 45 20.73 13.40 -0.10
C ASP A 45 19.98 13.17 1.22
N MET A 46 19.31 12.01 1.39
CA MET A 46 18.66 11.65 2.66
C MET A 46 19.68 11.56 3.80
N MET A 47 20.82 10.91 3.61
CA MET A 47 21.85 10.79 4.66
C MET A 47 22.44 12.14 5.08
N GLN A 48 22.46 13.13 4.19
CA GLN A 48 22.86 14.51 4.56
C GLN A 48 21.86 15.18 5.51
N THR A 49 20.62 14.68 5.60
CA THR A 49 19.64 15.19 6.56
C THR A 49 19.74 14.53 7.94
N ALA A 50 20.48 13.43 8.08
CA ALA A 50 20.52 12.64 9.32
C ALA A 50 20.90 13.46 10.55
N GLN A 51 21.95 14.25 10.48
CA GLN A 51 22.38 15.13 11.57
C GLN A 51 21.37 16.25 11.85
N LEU A 52 20.68 16.76 10.83
CA LEU A 52 19.69 17.83 10.96
C LEU A 52 18.39 17.36 11.58
N LEU A 53 17.99 16.11 11.30
CA LEU A 53 16.73 15.52 11.73
C LEU A 53 16.89 14.55 12.91
N GLY A 54 18.14 14.19 13.24
CA GLY A 54 18.46 13.40 14.42
C GLY A 54 18.11 11.92 14.31
N PHE A 55 18.43 11.26 13.20
CA PHE A 55 18.24 9.82 13.04
C PHE A 55 19.56 9.09 12.69
N ASP A 56 19.67 7.81 13.07
CA ASP A 56 20.84 6.96 12.87
C ASP A 56 20.65 5.87 11.81
N THR A 57 19.45 5.70 11.25
CA THR A 57 19.17 4.75 10.18
C THR A 57 20.10 4.98 8.99
N THR A 58 20.78 3.95 8.52
CA THR A 58 21.62 4.02 7.33
C THR A 58 20.76 3.85 6.08
N VAL A 59 20.82 4.79 5.13
CA VAL A 59 20.17 4.67 3.82
C VAL A 59 21.22 4.43 2.74
N VAL A 60 21.06 3.35 1.99
CA VAL A 60 21.96 2.94 0.90
C VAL A 60 21.21 2.90 -0.42
N GLY A 61 21.75 3.55 -1.46
CA GLY A 61 21.25 3.42 -2.83
C GLY A 61 22.06 2.42 -3.64
N CYS A 62 21.42 1.71 -4.55
CA CYS A 62 22.11 0.84 -5.51
C CYS A 62 21.34 0.70 -6.83
N THR A 63 22.09 0.57 -7.93
CA THR A 63 21.55 0.39 -9.28
C THR A 63 21.70 -1.06 -9.71
N ASN A 64 20.57 -1.76 -9.95
CA ASN A 64 20.52 -3.18 -10.38
C ASN A 64 21.31 -4.18 -9.50
N ASP A 65 21.79 -3.77 -8.35
CA ASP A 65 22.58 -4.60 -7.43
C ASP A 65 21.68 -5.25 -6.37
N TYR A 66 21.09 -6.38 -6.74
CA TYR A 66 20.23 -7.14 -5.82
C TYR A 66 20.98 -7.78 -4.64
N GLU A 67 22.32 -7.92 -4.68
CA GLU A 67 23.10 -8.44 -3.56
C GLU A 67 22.99 -7.51 -2.34
N LYS A 68 22.89 -6.20 -2.57
CA LYS A 68 22.70 -5.21 -1.50
C LYS A 68 21.37 -5.40 -0.75
N THR A 69 20.38 -6.06 -1.37
CA THR A 69 19.09 -6.34 -0.74
C THR A 69 19.09 -7.57 0.15
N ALA A 70 20.23 -8.29 0.23
CA ALA A 70 20.32 -9.54 0.96
C ALA A 70 19.92 -9.39 2.43
N ASN A 71 19.17 -10.40 2.93
CA ASN A 71 18.69 -10.49 4.31
C ASN A 71 17.75 -9.34 4.72
N SER A 72 16.97 -8.80 3.78
CA SER A 72 15.88 -7.86 4.13
C SER A 72 14.77 -8.58 4.87
N ASP A 73 14.28 -7.97 5.95
CA ASP A 73 13.11 -8.44 6.70
C ASP A 73 11.82 -8.12 5.95
N VAL A 74 11.76 -6.90 5.40
CA VAL A 74 10.62 -6.42 4.61
C VAL A 74 11.12 -5.79 3.31
N VAL A 75 10.42 -6.07 2.23
CA VAL A 75 10.68 -5.44 0.93
C VAL A 75 9.44 -4.72 0.43
N VAL A 76 9.58 -3.44 0.14
CA VAL A 76 8.54 -2.58 -0.42
C VAL A 76 8.73 -2.49 -1.94
N ILE A 77 7.73 -2.92 -2.72
CA ILE A 77 7.78 -2.90 -4.18
C ILE A 77 6.94 -1.72 -4.68
N THR A 78 7.63 -0.67 -5.13
CA THR A 78 7.02 0.51 -5.75
C THR A 78 7.31 0.59 -7.24
N SER A 79 8.02 -0.40 -7.77
CA SER A 79 8.44 -0.48 -9.17
C SER A 79 7.27 -0.63 -10.11
N GLY A 80 7.29 0.07 -11.22
CA GLY A 80 6.26 0.05 -12.24
C GLY A 80 6.25 1.36 -13.03
N ILE A 81 5.48 1.39 -14.10
CA ILE A 81 5.26 2.61 -14.86
C ILE A 81 3.87 3.18 -14.57
N PRO A 82 3.71 4.51 -14.57
CA PRO A 82 2.40 5.13 -14.57
C PRO A 82 1.71 4.90 -15.92
N ARG A 83 0.37 4.95 -15.93
CA ARG A 83 -0.39 4.91 -17.18
C ARG A 83 -0.02 6.10 -18.06
N LYS A 84 0.40 5.83 -19.30
CA LYS A 84 0.71 6.86 -20.29
C LYS A 84 -0.53 7.19 -21.12
N PRO A 85 -0.64 8.41 -21.69
CA PRO A 85 -1.68 8.73 -22.66
C PRO A 85 -1.70 7.72 -23.82
N GLY A 86 -2.88 7.21 -24.15
CA GLY A 86 -3.09 6.20 -25.20
C GLY A 86 -2.82 4.74 -24.79
N MET A 87 -2.28 4.49 -23.61
CA MET A 87 -2.07 3.12 -23.11
C MET A 87 -3.39 2.52 -22.62
N THR A 88 -3.69 1.30 -23.03
CA THR A 88 -4.84 0.56 -22.52
C THR A 88 -4.58 0.08 -21.08
N ARG A 89 -5.63 -0.39 -20.40
CA ARG A 89 -5.51 -0.96 -19.04
C ARG A 89 -4.72 -2.28 -19.08
N GLU A 90 -4.96 -3.10 -20.06
CA GLU A 90 -4.33 -4.40 -20.29
C GLU A 90 -2.83 -4.23 -20.57
N GLU A 91 -2.45 -3.27 -21.41
CA GLU A 91 -1.04 -2.94 -21.67
C GLU A 91 -0.32 -2.52 -20.39
N LEU A 92 -0.94 -1.67 -19.57
CA LEU A 92 -0.37 -1.27 -18.28
C LEU A 92 -0.19 -2.48 -17.34
N ILE A 93 -1.22 -3.34 -17.25
CA ILE A 93 -1.17 -4.57 -16.44
C ILE A 93 -0.03 -5.47 -16.91
N GLY A 94 0.09 -5.70 -18.23
CA GLY A 94 1.13 -6.56 -18.79
C GLY A 94 2.54 -6.06 -18.48
N VAL A 95 2.78 -4.77 -18.67
CA VAL A 95 4.10 -4.16 -18.36
C VAL A 95 4.42 -4.25 -16.88
N ASN A 96 3.51 -3.82 -16.01
CA ASN A 96 3.74 -3.81 -14.57
C ASN A 96 3.80 -5.23 -13.99
N ALA A 97 3.05 -6.18 -14.52
CA ALA A 97 3.13 -7.59 -14.12
C ALA A 97 4.53 -8.17 -14.39
N GLY A 98 5.10 -7.92 -15.56
CA GLY A 98 6.48 -8.32 -15.88
C GLY A 98 7.50 -7.73 -14.91
N ILE A 99 7.38 -6.43 -14.62
CA ILE A 99 8.28 -5.73 -13.70
C ILE A 99 8.17 -6.30 -12.28
N VAL A 100 6.96 -6.34 -11.71
CA VAL A 100 6.72 -6.80 -10.33
C VAL A 100 7.15 -8.25 -10.14
N LYS A 101 6.80 -9.14 -11.07
CA LYS A 101 7.20 -10.55 -11.03
C LYS A 101 8.72 -10.71 -11.05
N SER A 102 9.41 -10.02 -11.96
CA SER A 102 10.88 -10.05 -12.06
C SER A 102 11.55 -9.51 -10.79
N VAL A 103 11.10 -8.37 -10.30
CA VAL A 103 11.61 -7.76 -9.05
C VAL A 103 11.45 -8.72 -7.88
N ALA A 104 10.24 -9.23 -7.66
CA ALA A 104 9.95 -10.11 -6.53
C ALA A 104 10.77 -11.42 -6.59
N GLN A 105 10.92 -12.02 -7.77
CA GLN A 105 11.75 -13.21 -7.97
C GLN A 105 13.23 -12.95 -7.68
N ASN A 106 13.77 -11.81 -8.10
CA ASN A 106 15.16 -11.46 -7.84
C ASN A 106 15.39 -11.15 -6.35
N ILE A 107 14.49 -10.43 -5.70
CA ILE A 107 14.54 -10.17 -4.26
C ILE A 107 14.61 -11.47 -3.46
N LEU A 108 13.76 -12.45 -3.77
CA LEU A 108 13.69 -13.70 -3.03
C LEU A 108 14.95 -14.56 -3.15
N LYS A 109 15.79 -14.36 -4.17
CA LYS A 109 17.11 -15.03 -4.26
C LYS A 109 18.05 -14.59 -3.13
N TYR A 110 17.95 -13.34 -2.69
CA TYR A 110 18.82 -12.76 -1.67
C TYR A 110 18.13 -12.59 -0.32
N SER A 111 16.81 -12.50 -0.31
CA SER A 111 15.97 -12.34 0.90
C SER A 111 14.80 -13.32 0.89
N PRO A 112 15.05 -14.64 1.00
CA PRO A 112 14.03 -15.69 0.85
C PRO A 112 12.96 -15.64 1.95
N ASN A 113 13.24 -15.00 3.08
CA ASN A 113 12.33 -14.89 4.21
C ASN A 113 11.60 -13.53 4.27
N ALA A 114 11.87 -12.60 3.35
CA ALA A 114 11.28 -11.28 3.37
C ALA A 114 9.74 -11.30 3.30
N ILE A 115 9.11 -10.34 3.96
CA ILE A 115 7.70 -10.00 3.76
C ILE A 115 7.64 -8.96 2.65
N LEU A 116 6.77 -9.16 1.67
CA LEU A 116 6.61 -8.26 0.53
C LEU A 116 5.43 -7.32 0.73
N VAL A 117 5.67 -6.01 0.65
CA VAL A 117 4.65 -4.96 0.67
C VAL A 117 4.57 -4.36 -0.73
N VAL A 118 3.45 -4.59 -1.42
CA VAL A 118 3.23 -4.17 -2.80
C VAL A 118 2.50 -2.83 -2.83
N ILE A 119 3.06 -1.87 -3.56
CA ILE A 119 2.47 -0.55 -3.81
C ILE A 119 2.22 -0.33 -5.31
N SER A 120 2.88 -1.09 -6.16
CA SER A 120 2.77 -1.01 -7.63
C SER A 120 1.35 -1.22 -8.12
N ASN A 121 0.90 -0.36 -9.04
CA ASN A 121 -0.47 -0.40 -9.58
C ASN A 121 -0.60 -1.22 -10.88
N PRO A 122 -1.77 -1.83 -11.11
CA PRO A 122 -2.95 -1.94 -10.23
C PRO A 122 -2.67 -2.79 -8.99
N MET A 123 -2.76 -2.19 -7.81
CA MET A 123 -2.16 -2.73 -6.58
C MET A 123 -2.74 -4.08 -6.17
N ASP A 124 -4.06 -4.26 -6.16
CA ASP A 124 -4.69 -5.54 -5.80
C ASP A 124 -4.25 -6.66 -6.77
N THR A 125 -4.21 -6.34 -8.08
CA THR A 125 -3.80 -7.27 -9.13
C THR A 125 -2.32 -7.62 -9.04
N MET A 126 -1.45 -6.64 -8.73
CA MET A 126 -0.01 -6.89 -8.56
C MET A 126 0.27 -7.69 -7.28
N THR A 127 -0.49 -7.48 -6.22
CA THR A 127 -0.45 -8.28 -4.98
C THR A 127 -0.86 -9.73 -5.27
N TYR A 128 -1.98 -9.92 -5.98
CA TYR A 128 -2.46 -11.24 -6.40
C TYR A 128 -1.44 -11.97 -7.30
N LEU A 129 -0.88 -11.27 -8.31
CA LEU A 129 0.17 -11.79 -9.17
C LEU A 129 1.40 -12.25 -8.37
N SER A 130 1.84 -11.43 -7.42
CA SER A 130 3.00 -11.76 -6.58
C SER A 130 2.74 -13.05 -5.81
N LEU A 131 1.58 -13.19 -5.19
CA LEU A 131 1.22 -14.42 -4.47
C LEU A 131 1.23 -15.65 -5.39
N LYS A 132 0.53 -15.57 -6.52
CA LYS A 132 0.40 -16.71 -7.45
C LYS A 132 1.71 -17.11 -8.11
N SER A 133 2.61 -16.15 -8.35
CA SER A 133 3.87 -16.39 -9.06
C SER A 133 5.02 -16.87 -8.19
N LEU A 134 4.98 -16.60 -6.89
CA LEU A 134 6.12 -16.82 -6.00
C LEU A 134 5.99 -18.03 -5.10
N GLY A 135 4.77 -18.58 -4.93
CA GLY A 135 4.52 -19.70 -4.04
C GLY A 135 4.80 -19.42 -2.55
N LEU A 136 4.81 -18.16 -2.16
CA LEU A 136 4.99 -17.76 -0.76
C LEU A 136 3.70 -17.98 0.05
N PRO A 137 3.81 -18.19 1.37
CA PRO A 137 2.66 -18.17 2.26
C PRO A 137 1.91 -16.83 2.16
N LYS A 138 0.56 -16.86 2.17
CA LYS A 138 -0.28 -15.67 1.97
C LYS A 138 -0.02 -14.55 2.99
N ASN A 139 0.41 -14.90 4.21
CA ASN A 139 0.72 -13.93 5.26
C ASN A 139 1.96 -13.06 4.95
N ARG A 140 2.77 -13.42 3.97
CA ARG A 140 3.99 -12.69 3.60
C ARG A 140 3.82 -11.75 2.41
N ILE A 141 2.64 -11.65 1.82
CA ILE A 141 2.37 -10.76 0.68
C ILE A 141 1.20 -9.85 1.02
N ILE A 142 1.46 -8.55 1.00
CA ILE A 142 0.57 -7.51 1.49
C ILE A 142 0.51 -6.38 0.47
N GLY A 143 -0.68 -6.00 0.05
CA GLY A 143 -0.90 -4.79 -0.73
C GLY A 143 -1.26 -3.61 0.18
N MET A 144 -0.54 -2.50 0.10
CA MET A 144 -0.66 -1.38 1.04
C MET A 144 -2.01 -0.63 0.94
N GLY A 145 -2.69 -0.62 -0.20
CA GLY A 145 -3.84 0.21 -0.60
C GLY A 145 -4.73 0.81 0.47
N GLY A 146 -5.39 -0.02 1.27
CA GLY A 146 -6.35 0.41 2.28
C GLY A 146 -5.74 1.28 3.40
N ALA A 147 -4.46 1.13 3.71
CA ALA A 147 -3.75 2.02 4.63
C ALA A 147 -3.75 3.47 4.11
N LEU A 148 -3.43 3.67 2.83
CA LEU A 148 -3.47 4.96 2.17
C LEU A 148 -4.91 5.51 2.07
N ASP A 149 -5.85 4.68 1.64
CA ASP A 149 -7.24 5.12 1.43
C ASP A 149 -7.89 5.52 2.75
N SER A 150 -7.59 4.81 3.84
CA SER A 150 -8.03 5.16 5.18
C SER A 150 -7.40 6.47 5.67
N SER A 151 -6.15 6.75 5.32
CA SER A 151 -5.53 8.05 5.67
C SER A 151 -6.22 9.22 4.97
N ARG A 152 -6.63 9.05 3.71
CA ARG A 152 -7.43 10.04 2.97
C ARG A 152 -8.81 10.22 3.60
N PHE A 153 -9.45 9.12 3.98
CA PHE A 153 -10.74 9.16 4.66
C PHE A 153 -10.66 9.93 5.98
N LYS A 154 -9.66 9.65 6.81
CA LYS A 154 -9.41 10.38 8.06
C LYS A 154 -9.13 11.87 7.81
N TYR A 155 -8.39 12.21 6.76
CA TYR A 155 -8.17 13.59 6.36
C TYR A 155 -9.49 14.30 6.05
N PHE A 156 -10.34 13.75 5.18
CA PHE A 156 -11.61 14.39 4.83
C PHE A 156 -12.59 14.44 6.01
N LEU A 157 -12.62 13.42 6.87
CA LEU A 157 -13.37 13.44 8.13
C LEU A 157 -12.91 14.58 9.04
N SER A 158 -11.59 14.75 9.21
CA SER A 158 -11.05 15.82 10.07
C SER A 158 -11.39 17.22 9.55
N GLN A 159 -11.38 17.41 8.22
CA GLN A 159 -11.82 18.67 7.60
C GLN A 159 -13.31 18.92 7.85
N ALA A 160 -14.15 17.91 7.73
CA ALA A 160 -15.59 18.03 7.97
C ALA A 160 -15.93 18.31 9.45
N LEU A 161 -15.11 17.78 10.37
CA LEU A 161 -15.26 17.96 11.83
C LEU A 161 -14.55 19.20 12.36
N GLY A 162 -13.65 19.83 11.58
CA GLY A 162 -12.82 20.95 12.06
C GLY A 162 -11.82 20.55 13.15
N CYS A 163 -11.24 19.33 13.07
CA CYS A 163 -10.33 18.78 14.07
C CYS A 163 -9.03 18.26 13.42
N ASN A 164 -8.08 17.79 14.24
CA ASN A 164 -6.87 17.16 13.75
C ASN A 164 -7.15 15.72 13.24
N ALA A 165 -6.45 15.30 12.17
CA ALA A 165 -6.61 13.97 11.59
C ALA A 165 -6.29 12.83 12.59
N ASN A 166 -5.43 13.07 13.59
CA ASN A 166 -5.11 12.11 14.64
C ASN A 166 -6.24 11.89 15.66
N GLU A 167 -7.28 12.70 15.64
CA GLU A 167 -8.42 12.59 16.56
C GLU A 167 -9.56 11.76 15.97
N VAL A 168 -9.45 11.37 14.70
CA VAL A 168 -10.46 10.58 14.01
C VAL A 168 -9.93 9.19 13.65
N GLU A 169 -10.80 8.20 13.79
CA GLU A 169 -10.59 6.86 13.27
C GLU A 169 -11.55 6.61 12.11
N GLY A 170 -11.06 5.92 11.10
CA GLY A 170 -11.83 5.59 9.90
C GLY A 170 -11.11 4.56 9.07
N MET A 171 -11.87 3.79 8.33
CA MET A 171 -11.38 2.64 7.59
C MET A 171 -12.01 2.58 6.20
N VAL A 172 -11.19 2.25 5.20
CA VAL A 172 -11.62 1.98 3.84
C VAL A 172 -11.28 0.54 3.51
N ILE A 173 -12.24 -0.21 2.99
CA ILE A 173 -12.08 -1.59 2.50
C ILE A 173 -12.40 -1.67 1.01
N GLY A 174 -12.32 -2.87 0.43
CA GLY A 174 -12.58 -3.08 -1.00
C GLY A 174 -11.32 -2.89 -1.85
N GLY A 175 -11.48 -2.89 -3.17
CA GLY A 175 -10.39 -2.71 -4.11
C GLY A 175 -9.82 -1.30 -4.09
N HIS A 176 -8.52 -1.17 -4.39
CA HIS A 176 -7.81 0.11 -4.43
C HIS A 176 -8.04 0.83 -5.75
N GLY A 177 -9.23 1.34 -5.98
CA GLY A 177 -9.62 2.09 -7.18
C GLY A 177 -10.78 3.02 -6.90
N ASP A 178 -10.89 4.12 -7.65
CA ASP A 178 -11.85 5.21 -7.42
C ASP A 178 -13.32 4.74 -7.35
N THR A 179 -13.65 3.61 -7.97
CA THR A 179 -15.01 3.03 -7.99
C THR A 179 -15.15 1.78 -7.12
N THR A 180 -14.08 1.31 -6.51
CA THR A 180 -14.05 0.04 -5.76
C THR A 180 -13.78 0.21 -4.27
N MET A 181 -13.31 1.38 -3.85
CA MET A 181 -13.14 1.72 -2.43
C MET A 181 -14.48 1.83 -1.71
N ILE A 182 -14.51 1.42 -0.45
CA ILE A 182 -15.67 1.47 0.41
C ILE A 182 -15.28 2.13 1.74
N PRO A 183 -15.40 3.47 1.85
CA PRO A 183 -15.22 4.15 3.12
C PRO A 183 -16.33 3.73 4.10
N LEU A 184 -15.94 3.13 5.20
CA LEU A 184 -16.89 2.60 6.20
C LEU A 184 -17.28 3.71 7.20
N THR A 185 -18.20 4.58 6.81
CA THR A 185 -18.65 5.73 7.62
C THR A 185 -19.28 5.30 8.94
N ARG A 186 -19.94 4.14 8.98
CA ARG A 186 -20.56 3.58 10.17
C ARG A 186 -19.55 3.18 11.25
N PHE A 187 -18.31 2.83 10.84
CA PHE A 187 -17.21 2.48 11.74
C PHE A 187 -16.32 3.67 12.10
N ALA A 188 -16.58 4.84 11.49
CA ALA A 188 -15.75 6.02 11.75
C ALA A 188 -16.09 6.65 13.11
N THR A 189 -15.03 7.05 13.83
CA THR A 189 -15.19 7.67 15.16
C THR A 189 -14.37 8.95 15.27
N TYR A 190 -14.85 9.87 16.09
CA TYR A 190 -14.15 11.04 16.58
C TYR A 190 -14.03 10.94 18.09
N LYS A 191 -12.81 10.88 18.61
CA LYS A 191 -12.55 10.67 20.05
C LYS A 191 -13.33 9.50 20.65
N GLY A 192 -13.45 8.40 19.90
CA GLY A 192 -14.11 7.18 20.31
C GLY A 192 -15.64 7.20 20.18
N MET A 193 -16.25 8.29 19.71
CA MET A 193 -17.69 8.36 19.47
C MET A 193 -18.00 8.32 17.96
N PRO A 194 -19.11 7.71 17.52
CA PRO A 194 -19.49 7.68 16.11
C PRO A 194 -19.52 9.08 15.51
N VAL A 195 -18.91 9.26 14.33
CA VAL A 195 -18.87 10.57 13.63
C VAL A 195 -20.26 11.08 13.27
N ALA A 196 -21.27 10.19 13.11
CA ALA A 196 -22.66 10.53 12.88
C ALA A 196 -23.29 11.35 14.01
N ASN A 197 -22.69 11.40 15.20
CA ASN A 197 -23.14 12.26 16.28
C ASN A 197 -22.71 13.75 16.08
N PHE A 198 -21.83 14.03 15.16
CA PHE A 198 -21.19 15.34 14.99
C PHE A 198 -21.46 15.97 13.62
N ILE A 199 -21.64 15.16 12.57
CA ILE A 199 -21.91 15.63 11.21
C ILE A 199 -23.09 14.86 10.60
N SER A 200 -23.79 15.52 9.66
CA SER A 200 -24.99 14.94 9.03
C SER A 200 -24.65 13.76 8.09
N ALA A 201 -25.67 12.97 7.78
CA ALA A 201 -25.54 11.85 6.83
C ALA A 201 -25.08 12.34 5.45
N GLU A 202 -25.63 13.45 4.95
CA GLU A 202 -25.26 14.06 3.68
C GLU A 202 -23.77 14.45 3.68
N LYS A 203 -23.29 15.00 4.80
CA LYS A 203 -21.86 15.38 4.93
C LYS A 203 -20.94 14.15 4.97
N LEU A 204 -21.40 13.06 5.58
CA LEU A 204 -20.66 11.79 5.56
C LEU A 204 -20.60 11.19 4.14
N GLU A 205 -21.67 11.31 3.36
CA GLU A 205 -21.66 10.89 1.94
C GLU A 205 -20.68 11.72 1.11
N GLU A 206 -20.64 13.06 1.30
CA GLU A 206 -19.65 13.93 0.66
C GLU A 206 -18.22 13.52 1.02
N VAL A 207 -17.94 13.24 2.27
CA VAL A 207 -16.62 12.78 2.76
C VAL A 207 -16.25 11.45 2.11
N ALA A 208 -17.17 10.49 2.06
CA ALA A 208 -16.95 9.20 1.41
C ALA A 208 -16.64 9.36 -0.08
N ALA A 209 -17.43 10.16 -0.80
CA ALA A 209 -17.23 10.46 -2.22
C ALA A 209 -15.88 11.13 -2.48
N ALA A 210 -15.51 12.14 -1.66
CA ALA A 210 -14.20 12.81 -1.76
C ALA A 210 -13.03 11.84 -1.52
N THR A 211 -13.19 10.90 -0.58
CA THR A 211 -12.20 9.85 -0.31
C THR A 211 -11.96 8.99 -1.53
N MET A 212 -13.04 8.51 -2.15
CA MET A 212 -12.97 7.62 -3.32
C MET A 212 -12.20 8.25 -4.49
N VAL A 213 -12.43 9.52 -4.76
CA VAL A 213 -11.78 10.24 -5.87
C VAL A 213 -10.51 11.00 -5.45
N GLY A 214 -10.06 10.85 -4.21
CA GLY A 214 -8.92 11.59 -3.66
C GLY A 214 -7.63 11.42 -4.46
N GLY A 215 -7.37 10.22 -4.98
CA GLY A 215 -6.23 9.94 -5.86
C GLY A 215 -6.30 10.70 -7.19
N ALA A 216 -7.44 10.66 -7.86
CA ALA A 216 -7.68 11.37 -9.12
C ALA A 216 -7.60 12.90 -8.92
N THR A 217 -8.16 13.41 -7.83
CA THR A 217 -8.09 14.83 -7.47
C THR A 217 -6.64 15.30 -7.31
N LEU A 218 -5.80 14.56 -6.58
CA LEU A 218 -4.38 14.89 -6.42
C LEU A 218 -3.64 14.80 -7.75
N THR A 219 -3.93 13.80 -8.58
CA THR A 219 -3.31 13.67 -9.91
C THR A 219 -3.63 14.87 -10.79
N LYS A 220 -4.87 15.39 -10.73
CA LYS A 220 -5.27 16.59 -11.48
C LYS A 220 -4.53 17.85 -10.98
N LEU A 221 -4.35 17.99 -9.67
CA LEU A 221 -3.67 19.14 -9.06
C LEU A 221 -2.15 19.13 -9.27
N LEU A 222 -1.53 17.95 -9.17
CA LEU A 222 -0.08 17.78 -9.22
C LEU A 222 0.47 17.53 -10.63
N GLY A 223 -0.40 17.19 -11.60
CA GLY A 223 0.01 16.71 -12.93
C GLY A 223 0.64 15.31 -12.93
N THR A 224 0.66 14.64 -11.79
CA THR A 224 1.19 13.29 -11.59
C THR A 224 0.53 12.66 -10.37
N SER A 225 0.73 11.34 -10.17
CA SER A 225 0.22 10.63 -8.99
C SER A 225 0.82 11.19 -7.69
N ALA A 226 0.04 11.17 -6.62
CA ALA A 226 0.51 11.50 -5.27
C ALA A 226 1.68 10.59 -4.85
N TRP A 227 2.57 11.07 -3.99
CA TRP A 227 3.73 10.29 -3.51
C TRP A 227 3.99 10.39 -2.01
N TYR A 228 3.68 11.53 -1.35
CA TYR A 228 3.92 11.66 0.10
C TYR A 228 3.08 10.68 0.91
N ALA A 229 1.76 10.70 0.73
CA ALA A 229 0.88 9.81 1.48
C ALA A 229 1.06 8.33 1.11
N PRO A 230 1.23 7.93 -0.16
CA PRO A 230 1.56 6.54 -0.51
C PRO A 230 2.88 6.05 0.10
N GLY A 231 3.93 6.88 0.08
CA GLY A 231 5.22 6.54 0.69
C GLY A 231 5.11 6.38 2.21
N ALA A 232 4.42 7.32 2.87
CA ALA A 232 4.19 7.26 4.32
C ALA A 232 3.31 6.06 4.71
N ALA A 233 2.27 5.72 3.91
CA ALA A 233 1.44 4.55 4.16
C ALA A 233 2.23 3.24 4.01
N GLY A 234 3.15 3.17 3.04
CA GLY A 234 4.09 2.04 2.92
C GLY A 234 4.96 1.89 4.17
N ALA A 235 5.57 2.99 4.63
CA ALA A 235 6.39 2.99 5.84
C ALA A 235 5.58 2.61 7.09
N PHE A 236 4.33 3.06 7.22
CA PHE A 236 3.42 2.70 8.31
C PHE A 236 3.12 1.20 8.38
N VAL A 237 2.91 0.56 7.22
CA VAL A 237 2.74 -0.90 7.13
C VAL A 237 4.03 -1.63 7.56
N VAL A 238 5.18 -1.18 7.05
CA VAL A 238 6.49 -1.74 7.39
C VAL A 238 6.77 -1.63 8.89
N GLU A 239 6.51 -0.47 9.49
CA GLU A 239 6.71 -0.24 10.93
C GLU A 239 5.88 -1.21 11.77
N SER A 240 4.60 -1.43 11.42
CA SER A 240 3.75 -2.39 12.14
C SER A 240 4.32 -3.81 12.10
N ILE A 241 4.96 -4.19 10.99
CA ILE A 241 5.58 -5.51 10.82
C ILE A 241 6.86 -5.61 11.64
N LEU A 242 7.82 -4.69 11.42
CA LEU A 242 9.15 -4.77 12.04
C LEU A 242 9.11 -4.62 13.56
N HIS A 243 8.24 -3.74 14.06
CA HIS A 243 8.11 -3.50 15.50
C HIS A 243 7.03 -4.37 16.16
N ASP A 244 6.49 -5.37 15.45
CA ASP A 244 5.46 -6.30 15.94
C ASP A 244 4.28 -5.59 16.63
N GLN A 245 3.83 -4.47 16.05
CA GLN A 245 2.87 -3.57 16.71
C GLN A 245 1.45 -4.11 16.79
N LYS A 246 1.13 -5.16 16.03
CA LYS A 246 -0.23 -5.76 15.97
C LYS A 246 -1.31 -4.75 15.60
N LYS A 247 -0.97 -3.73 14.82
CA LYS A 247 -1.95 -2.74 14.36
C LYS A 247 -2.98 -3.40 13.45
N MET A 248 -4.24 -3.00 13.59
CA MET A 248 -5.29 -3.32 12.62
C MET A 248 -5.25 -2.32 11.48
N ILE A 249 -4.83 -2.76 10.31
CA ILE A 249 -4.64 -1.90 9.12
C ILE A 249 -5.39 -2.54 7.95
N PRO A 250 -6.24 -1.80 7.21
CA PRO A 250 -6.79 -2.32 5.97
C PRO A 250 -5.68 -2.48 4.92
N CYS A 251 -5.54 -3.69 4.42
CA CYS A 251 -4.57 -4.05 3.38
C CYS A 251 -5.20 -4.99 2.36
N SER A 252 -4.70 -4.97 1.14
CA SER A 252 -5.06 -5.94 0.11
C SER A 252 -4.36 -7.26 0.43
N VAL A 253 -5.14 -8.27 0.72
CA VAL A 253 -4.66 -9.59 1.13
C VAL A 253 -5.47 -10.70 0.48
N TYR A 254 -4.87 -11.88 0.35
CA TYR A 254 -5.51 -13.02 -0.28
C TYR A 254 -6.58 -13.62 0.60
N LEU A 255 -7.80 -13.74 0.06
CA LEU A 255 -8.96 -14.30 0.72
C LEU A 255 -9.18 -15.75 0.28
N GLU A 256 -9.58 -16.60 1.24
CA GLU A 256 -9.89 -18.02 1.07
C GLU A 256 -11.26 -18.38 1.69
N GLY A 257 -12.22 -17.48 1.61
CA GLY A 257 -13.58 -17.61 2.14
C GLY A 257 -14.00 -16.43 3.00
N GLU A 258 -13.05 -15.66 3.49
CA GLU A 258 -13.36 -14.47 4.30
C GLU A 258 -14.19 -13.47 3.48
N TYR A 259 -15.17 -12.82 4.11
CA TYR A 259 -16.13 -11.91 3.46
C TYR A 259 -16.95 -12.57 2.34
N GLY A 260 -16.97 -13.92 2.26
CA GLY A 260 -17.62 -14.68 1.19
C GLY A 260 -16.85 -14.70 -0.13
N GLU A 261 -15.61 -14.22 -0.16
CA GLU A 261 -14.76 -14.13 -1.35
C GLU A 261 -13.57 -15.10 -1.28
N SER A 262 -13.13 -15.57 -2.43
CA SER A 262 -11.99 -16.47 -2.54
C SER A 262 -11.20 -16.19 -3.81
N ASP A 263 -9.92 -16.60 -3.83
CA ASP A 263 -9.01 -16.44 -4.97
C ASP A 263 -8.86 -14.98 -5.45
N ILE A 264 -8.75 -14.06 -4.50
CA ILE A 264 -8.63 -12.63 -4.75
C ILE A 264 -7.73 -11.99 -3.71
N CYS A 265 -6.95 -10.97 -4.10
CA CYS A 265 -6.40 -10.00 -3.16
C CYS A 265 -7.26 -8.74 -3.19
N ILE A 266 -7.78 -8.34 -2.04
CA ILE A 266 -8.65 -7.18 -1.88
C ILE A 266 -8.49 -6.58 -0.50
N GLY A 267 -8.75 -5.29 -0.35
CA GLY A 267 -8.60 -4.56 0.90
C GLY A 267 -9.60 -4.98 1.98
N VAL A 268 -9.09 -5.53 3.06
CA VAL A 268 -9.84 -5.87 4.28
C VAL A 268 -8.99 -5.55 5.52
N PRO A 269 -9.58 -5.37 6.71
CA PRO A 269 -8.81 -5.15 7.93
C PRO A 269 -8.01 -6.39 8.29
N VAL A 270 -6.72 -6.20 8.57
CA VAL A 270 -5.82 -7.25 9.02
C VAL A 270 -5.02 -6.81 10.24
N ILE A 271 -4.67 -7.75 11.10
CA ILE A 271 -3.67 -7.52 12.15
C ILE A 271 -2.31 -7.81 11.55
N LEU A 272 -1.44 -6.79 11.56
CA LEU A 272 -0.06 -6.87 11.06
C LEU A 272 0.94 -6.93 12.21
N GLY A 273 1.79 -7.93 12.19
CA GLY A 273 2.89 -8.09 13.14
C GLY A 273 4.12 -8.69 12.46
N LYS A 274 5.09 -9.13 13.25
CA LYS A 274 6.40 -9.61 12.76
C LYS A 274 6.35 -10.75 11.75
N ASN A 275 5.24 -11.49 11.69
CA ASN A 275 5.05 -12.56 10.72
C ASN A 275 4.28 -12.11 9.47
N GLY A 276 4.04 -10.81 9.30
CA GLY A 276 3.18 -10.25 8.27
C GLY A 276 1.71 -10.25 8.70
N ILE A 277 0.82 -10.81 7.89
CA ILE A 277 -0.61 -10.92 8.20
C ILE A 277 -0.79 -12.01 9.25
N GLU A 278 -1.22 -11.63 10.45
CA GLU A 278 -1.46 -12.59 11.53
C GLU A 278 -2.94 -12.98 11.63
N LYS A 279 -3.83 -12.08 11.22
CA LYS A 279 -5.26 -12.33 11.22
C LYS A 279 -5.96 -11.42 10.22
N ILE A 280 -6.89 -11.98 9.45
CA ILE A 280 -7.92 -11.20 8.73
C ILE A 280 -9.07 -10.98 9.70
N VAL A 281 -9.53 -9.73 9.83
CA VAL A 281 -10.63 -9.36 10.72
C VAL A 281 -11.88 -9.19 9.90
N GLU A 282 -12.86 -10.07 10.09
CA GLU A 282 -14.17 -9.94 9.45
C GLU A 282 -15.06 -8.99 10.25
N LEU A 283 -15.49 -7.90 9.59
CA LEU A 283 -16.39 -6.91 10.16
C LEU A 283 -17.84 -7.37 9.97
N ASP A 284 -18.71 -7.02 10.92
CA ASP A 284 -20.15 -7.18 10.72
C ASP A 284 -20.69 -6.09 9.78
N LEU A 285 -20.55 -6.34 8.48
CA LEU A 285 -21.04 -5.46 7.43
C LEU A 285 -22.56 -5.56 7.32
N ASN A 286 -23.23 -4.43 7.16
CA ASN A 286 -24.66 -4.41 6.86
C ASN A 286 -24.95 -4.82 5.40
N ALA A 287 -26.21 -4.90 5.00
CA ALA A 287 -26.61 -5.37 3.67
C ALA A 287 -26.05 -4.49 2.53
N ASP A 288 -26.06 -3.17 2.70
CA ASP A 288 -25.49 -2.21 1.71
C ASP A 288 -23.98 -2.35 1.60
N GLU A 289 -23.27 -2.42 2.73
CA GLU A 289 -21.82 -2.62 2.77
C GLU A 289 -21.40 -3.95 2.13
N LYS A 290 -22.15 -5.04 2.40
CA LYS A 290 -21.94 -6.35 1.76
C LYS A 290 -22.15 -6.29 0.25
N ALA A 291 -23.20 -5.62 -0.21
CA ALA A 291 -23.46 -5.44 -1.64
C ALA A 291 -22.35 -4.65 -2.33
N LYS A 292 -21.87 -3.57 -1.70
CA LYS A 292 -20.73 -2.78 -2.18
C LYS A 292 -19.45 -3.62 -2.23
N PHE A 293 -19.20 -4.44 -1.21
CA PHE A 293 -18.01 -5.29 -1.16
C PHE A 293 -18.04 -6.34 -2.28
N ALA A 294 -19.17 -7.02 -2.50
CA ALA A 294 -19.32 -7.97 -3.60
C ALA A 294 -19.14 -7.31 -4.99
N ALA A 295 -19.66 -6.08 -5.17
CA ALA A 295 -19.45 -5.32 -6.42
C ALA A 295 -17.98 -4.95 -6.61
N SER A 296 -17.30 -4.54 -5.55
CA SER A 296 -15.86 -4.25 -5.53
C SER A 296 -15.04 -5.48 -5.87
N ALA A 297 -15.31 -6.63 -5.24
CA ALA A 297 -14.64 -7.89 -5.50
C ALA A 297 -14.82 -8.33 -6.95
N LYS A 298 -16.03 -8.23 -7.50
CA LYS A 298 -16.29 -8.50 -8.92
C LYS A 298 -15.42 -7.67 -9.86
N ALA A 299 -15.23 -6.39 -9.56
CA ALA A 299 -14.39 -5.50 -10.36
C ALA A 299 -12.90 -5.89 -10.27
N VAL A 300 -12.42 -6.28 -9.09
CA VAL A 300 -11.04 -6.76 -8.89
C VAL A 300 -10.81 -8.10 -9.59
N HIS A 301 -11.74 -9.04 -9.50
CA HIS A 301 -11.70 -10.28 -10.29
C HIS A 301 -11.59 -10.01 -11.79
N GLY A 302 -12.37 -9.05 -12.32
CA GLY A 302 -12.28 -8.62 -13.71
C GLY A 302 -10.90 -8.07 -14.07
N THR A 303 -10.24 -7.35 -13.15
CA THR A 303 -8.87 -6.87 -13.37
C THR A 303 -7.86 -8.02 -13.33
N ASN A 304 -8.03 -8.97 -12.41
CA ASN A 304 -7.15 -10.13 -12.30
C ASN A 304 -7.25 -11.06 -13.52
N ALA A 305 -8.42 -11.15 -14.16
CA ALA A 305 -8.59 -11.92 -15.40
C ALA A 305 -7.65 -11.46 -16.52
N ALA A 306 -7.38 -10.16 -16.60
CA ALA A 306 -6.44 -9.61 -17.58
C ALA A 306 -5.00 -10.15 -17.42
N LEU A 307 -4.60 -10.65 -16.25
CA LEU A 307 -3.28 -11.29 -16.06
C LEU A 307 -3.11 -12.54 -16.94
N LYS A 308 -4.18 -13.31 -17.14
CA LYS A 308 -4.16 -14.48 -18.04
C LYS A 308 -4.13 -14.04 -19.51
N GLU A 309 -4.89 -13.02 -19.86
CA GLU A 309 -4.95 -12.47 -21.22
C GLU A 309 -3.58 -11.94 -21.69
N VAL A 310 -2.81 -11.32 -20.77
CA VAL A 310 -1.46 -10.83 -21.05
C VAL A 310 -0.36 -11.87 -20.81
N GLY A 311 -0.70 -13.12 -20.47
CA GLY A 311 0.25 -14.22 -20.25
C GLY A 311 1.14 -14.05 -19.01
N ALA A 312 0.70 -13.31 -18.00
CA ALA A 312 1.46 -13.10 -16.77
C ALA A 312 1.23 -14.22 -15.72
N LEU A 313 0.06 -14.88 -15.82
CA LEU A 313 -0.33 -16.07 -15.02
C LEU A 313 -0.81 -17.18 -15.94
#